data_8d699a228bd08c86d999d5132555b8fa
#
_entry.id   8d699a228bd08c86d999d5132555b8fa
#
_cell.length_a   1.000
_cell.length_b   1.000
_cell.length_c   1.000
_cell.angle_alpha   90.00
_cell.angle_beta   90.00
_cell.angle_gamma   90.00
#
_symmetry.space_group_name_H-M   'P 1'
#
loop_
_entity.id
_entity.type
_entity.pdbx_description
1 polymer ?
#
loop_
_entity_poly.entity_id
_entity_poly.type
_entity_poly.pdbx_seq_one_letter_code
_entity_poly.pdbx_strand_id
1 'polypeptide(L)'
;MSSSSPTPSPRGGALVTGAGRRIGRVLALEAARAGYDVAVHYRTARDEAEAVVAEIAALGRRAVAIQGELADPDIGAALVGAAAEAIGPLTLLVNSASTFEDDRIGGVTAEGWNRHMDANLRAPVLLAQAFAAALPGGRKGLVVNLVDQRVLKPNPQFFSYSVSKAGLWWVTRTLAQDLAPAIRVNAIGPGPVLASIHQAPGEFEAEAAATPLGGPVDPAELAAAMRYLIDAPSVTGQMIAVDGGQHLAWRTPDVLGS
;
A
#
# COMPACT_ATOMS: atom_id res chain seq x y z
N MET A 1 24.59 25.95 23.53
CA MET A 1 23.82 24.86 24.14
C MET A 1 22.65 24.57 23.20
N SER A 2 22.79 23.54 22.39
CA SER A 2 21.73 23.14 21.44
C SER A 2 20.64 22.39 22.23
N SER A 3 19.48 23.01 22.41
CA SER A 3 18.33 22.35 23.02
C SER A 3 17.75 21.37 22.00
N SER A 4 18.14 20.11 22.11
CA SER A 4 17.43 19.02 21.41
C SER A 4 16.03 18.93 22.02
N SER A 5 15.02 19.37 21.28
CA SER A 5 13.62 19.11 21.65
C SER A 5 13.44 17.60 21.76
N PRO A 6 12.79 17.08 22.81
CA PRO A 6 12.55 15.67 22.95
C PRO A 6 11.77 15.12 21.74
N THR A 7 12.26 14.05 21.14
CA THR A 7 11.52 13.35 20.08
C THR A 7 10.15 12.94 20.62
N PRO A 8 9.04 13.30 19.97
CA PRO A 8 7.71 12.92 20.43
C PRO A 8 7.59 11.41 20.63
N SER A 9 6.87 10.98 21.67
CA SER A 9 6.59 9.58 21.91
C SER A 9 5.97 8.93 20.66
N PRO A 10 6.34 7.68 20.31
CA PRO A 10 5.85 7.03 19.09
C PRO A 10 4.33 6.87 19.13
N ARG A 11 3.69 7.06 17.98
CA ARG A 11 2.26 6.74 17.78
C ARG A 11 2.00 5.23 17.93
N GLY A 12 3.04 4.40 17.81
CA GLY A 12 3.06 2.95 17.83
C GLY A 12 3.97 2.41 16.74
N GLY A 13 3.90 1.11 16.47
CA GLY A 13 4.58 0.48 15.36
C GLY A 13 3.73 0.54 14.08
N ALA A 14 4.40 0.64 12.93
CA ALA A 14 3.84 0.49 11.59
C ALA A 14 4.49 -0.69 10.87
N LEU A 15 3.69 -1.56 10.27
CA LEU A 15 4.17 -2.58 9.33
C LEU A 15 3.84 -2.13 7.91
N VAL A 16 4.84 -2.01 7.04
CA VAL A 16 4.66 -1.65 5.64
C VAL A 16 5.17 -2.78 4.75
N THR A 17 4.29 -3.41 3.97
CA THR A 17 4.69 -4.51 3.09
C THR A 17 5.27 -3.99 1.78
N GLY A 18 6.30 -4.69 1.24
CA GLY A 18 7.00 -4.27 0.03
C GLY A 18 7.72 -2.92 0.17
N ALA A 19 8.22 -2.62 1.37
CA ALA A 19 8.67 -1.29 1.76
C ALA A 19 10.11 -0.96 1.34
N GLY A 20 10.88 -1.91 0.76
CA GLY A 20 12.29 -1.69 0.38
C GLY A 20 12.47 -0.73 -0.80
N ARG A 21 11.46 -0.51 -1.65
CA ARG A 21 11.59 0.29 -2.87
C ARG A 21 10.27 0.87 -3.35
N ARG A 22 10.37 1.79 -4.35
CA ARG A 22 9.21 2.37 -5.06
C ARG A 22 8.20 2.99 -4.08
N ILE A 23 6.90 2.78 -4.30
CA ILE A 23 5.80 3.32 -3.49
C ILE A 23 5.93 2.88 -2.02
N GLY A 24 6.23 1.61 -1.76
CA GLY A 24 6.36 1.08 -0.39
C GLY A 24 7.40 1.81 0.44
N ARG A 25 8.57 2.15 -0.16
CA ARG A 25 9.61 2.97 0.50
C ARG A 25 9.08 4.36 0.86
N VAL A 26 8.37 5.02 -0.05
CA VAL A 26 7.82 6.36 0.20
C VAL A 26 6.83 6.33 1.36
N LEU A 27 5.96 5.31 1.42
CA LEU A 27 4.98 5.15 2.49
C LEU A 27 5.64 4.77 3.83
N ALA A 28 6.71 3.97 3.82
CA ALA A 28 7.47 3.65 5.04
C ALA A 28 8.13 4.89 5.65
N LEU A 29 8.76 5.72 4.81
CA LEU A 29 9.34 7.00 5.23
C LEU A 29 8.27 7.97 5.75
N GLU A 30 7.10 7.99 5.12
CA GLU A 30 5.98 8.82 5.57
C GLU A 30 5.41 8.35 6.90
N ALA A 31 5.30 7.04 7.14
CA ALA A 31 4.93 6.49 8.44
C ALA A 31 5.91 6.95 9.53
N ALA A 32 7.23 6.93 9.25
CA ALA A 32 8.25 7.42 10.17
C ALA A 32 8.09 8.93 10.45
N ARG A 33 7.87 9.77 9.42
CA ARG A 33 7.59 11.22 9.58
C ARG A 33 6.31 11.47 10.35
N ALA A 34 5.32 10.56 10.25
CA ALA A 34 4.09 10.59 11.04
C ALA A 34 4.31 10.22 12.51
N GLY A 35 5.50 9.76 12.90
CA GLY A 35 5.86 9.43 14.26
C GLY A 35 5.72 7.95 14.62
N TYR A 36 5.64 7.05 13.65
CA TYR A 36 5.67 5.60 13.88
C TYR A 36 7.09 5.06 13.88
N ASP A 37 7.34 4.02 14.67
CA ASP A 37 8.45 3.09 14.44
C ASP A 37 8.03 2.12 13.33
N VAL A 38 8.95 1.68 12.44
CA VAL A 38 8.55 1.04 11.19
C VAL A 38 9.22 -0.32 10.98
N ALA A 39 8.40 -1.34 10.74
CA ALA A 39 8.82 -2.61 10.19
C ALA A 39 8.75 -2.56 8.65
N VAL A 40 9.91 -2.64 8.02
CA VAL A 40 10.11 -2.58 6.57
C VAL A 40 10.10 -4.00 6.03
N HIS A 41 8.97 -4.47 5.52
CA HIS A 41 8.89 -5.81 4.97
C HIS A 41 9.43 -5.86 3.53
N TYR A 42 10.19 -6.91 3.22
CA TYR A 42 10.70 -7.23 1.89
C TYR A 42 10.60 -8.73 1.60
N ARG A 43 10.61 -9.11 0.32
CA ARG A 43 10.70 -10.53 -0.10
C ARG A 43 12.15 -10.90 -0.40
N THR A 44 12.78 -10.23 -1.35
CA THR A 44 14.13 -10.52 -1.85
C THR A 44 15.08 -9.32 -1.81
N ALA A 45 14.56 -8.11 -1.72
CA ALA A 45 15.30 -6.84 -1.77
C ALA A 45 15.84 -6.44 -0.39
N ARG A 46 16.79 -7.21 0.16
CA ARG A 46 17.31 -7.01 1.51
C ARG A 46 18.07 -5.70 1.65
N ASP A 47 19.00 -5.45 0.75
CA ASP A 47 19.88 -4.29 0.83
C ASP A 47 19.08 -2.99 0.71
N GLU A 48 18.09 -2.95 -0.16
CA GLU A 48 17.17 -1.81 -0.29
C GLU A 48 16.31 -1.62 0.97
N ALA A 49 15.86 -2.71 1.60
CA ALA A 49 15.10 -2.62 2.85
C ALA A 49 15.97 -2.09 4.00
N GLU A 50 17.23 -2.54 4.11
CA GLU A 50 18.19 -2.03 5.10
C GLU A 50 18.54 -0.55 4.84
N ALA A 51 18.63 -0.12 3.59
CA ALA A 51 18.80 1.29 3.26
C ALA A 51 17.62 2.14 3.77
N VAL A 52 16.37 1.65 3.61
CA VAL A 52 15.17 2.33 4.14
C VAL A 52 15.19 2.36 5.67
N VAL A 53 15.64 1.29 6.32
CA VAL A 53 15.82 1.26 7.78
C VAL A 53 16.78 2.35 8.24
N ALA A 54 17.93 2.52 7.55
CA ALA A 54 18.88 3.58 7.86
C ALA A 54 18.30 4.99 7.67
N GLU A 55 17.52 5.20 6.61
CA GLU A 55 16.82 6.47 6.37
C GLU A 55 15.80 6.78 7.48
N ILE A 56 15.03 5.78 7.92
CA ILE A 56 14.06 5.93 9.01
C ILE A 56 14.79 6.24 10.34
N ALA A 57 15.92 5.58 10.59
CA ALA A 57 16.75 5.86 11.77
C ALA A 57 17.26 7.31 11.75
N ALA A 58 17.65 7.84 10.58
CA ALA A 58 18.04 9.24 10.44
C ALA A 58 16.90 10.25 10.72
N LEU A 59 15.63 9.80 10.60
CA LEU A 59 14.45 10.56 11.01
C LEU A 59 14.17 10.47 12.53
N GLY A 60 15.02 9.78 13.30
CA GLY A 60 14.89 9.60 14.74
C GLY A 60 13.83 8.56 15.15
N ARG A 61 13.49 7.63 14.25
CA ARG A 61 12.54 6.53 14.53
C ARG A 61 13.26 5.18 14.51
N ARG A 62 12.74 4.21 15.28
CA ARG A 62 13.24 2.84 15.20
C ARG A 62 12.71 2.19 13.93
N ALA A 63 13.53 1.36 13.30
CA ALA A 63 13.11 0.56 12.17
C ALA A 63 13.79 -0.80 12.15
N VAL A 64 13.17 -1.77 11.49
CA VAL A 64 13.71 -3.11 11.28
C VAL A 64 13.30 -3.61 9.89
N ALA A 65 14.21 -4.28 9.19
CA ALA A 65 13.91 -4.99 7.95
C ALA A 65 13.44 -6.41 8.29
N ILE A 66 12.30 -6.83 7.76
CA ILE A 66 11.72 -8.16 8.01
C ILE A 66 11.44 -8.84 6.67
N GLN A 67 12.04 -10.01 6.47
CA GLN A 67 11.79 -10.85 5.30
C GLN A 67 10.50 -11.64 5.46
N GLY A 68 9.74 -11.78 4.37
CA GLY A 68 8.56 -12.65 4.33
C GLY A 68 8.12 -12.96 2.91
N GLU A 69 7.54 -14.15 2.71
CA GLU A 69 6.89 -14.53 1.45
C GLU A 69 5.37 -14.39 1.62
N LEU A 70 4.76 -13.45 0.93
CA LEU A 70 3.32 -13.16 1.09
C LEU A 70 2.42 -14.29 0.57
N ALA A 71 2.95 -15.19 -0.24
CA ALA A 71 2.22 -16.38 -0.67
C ALA A 71 2.13 -17.46 0.42
N ASP A 72 2.91 -17.34 1.50
CA ASP A 72 2.82 -18.25 2.64
C ASP A 72 1.48 -18.07 3.37
N PRO A 73 0.70 -19.14 3.60
CA PRO A 73 -0.58 -19.06 4.32
C PRO A 73 -0.44 -18.59 5.78
N ASP A 74 0.71 -18.77 6.42
CA ASP A 74 0.96 -18.39 7.81
C ASP A 74 1.59 -17.00 7.96
N ILE A 75 1.84 -16.29 6.84
CA ILE A 75 2.56 -15.01 6.81
C ILE A 75 1.94 -13.95 7.72
N GLY A 76 0.63 -13.94 7.88
CA GLY A 76 -0.08 -12.94 8.68
C GLY A 76 0.42 -12.91 10.13
N ALA A 77 0.34 -14.04 10.82
CA ALA A 77 0.77 -14.16 12.21
C ALA A 77 2.30 -14.00 12.35
N ALA A 78 3.07 -14.62 11.46
CA ALA A 78 4.54 -14.56 11.49
C ALA A 78 5.06 -13.13 11.34
N LEU A 79 4.59 -12.40 10.33
CA LEU A 79 5.10 -11.05 10.02
C LEU A 79 4.63 -10.00 11.05
N VAL A 80 3.37 -10.05 11.47
CA VAL A 80 2.83 -9.15 12.50
C VAL A 80 3.50 -9.41 13.85
N GLY A 81 3.71 -10.69 14.22
CA GLY A 81 4.39 -11.07 15.44
C GLY A 81 5.84 -10.58 15.49
N ALA A 82 6.63 -10.86 14.43
CA ALA A 82 8.01 -10.42 14.33
C ALA A 82 8.13 -8.88 14.36
N ALA A 83 7.23 -8.17 13.67
CA ALA A 83 7.21 -6.72 13.70
C ALA A 83 6.90 -6.17 15.09
N ALA A 84 5.89 -6.72 15.77
CA ALA A 84 5.51 -6.28 17.12
C ALA A 84 6.59 -6.57 18.16
N GLU A 85 7.32 -7.68 18.03
CA GLU A 85 8.47 -8.00 18.88
C GLU A 85 9.61 -6.98 18.71
N ALA A 86 9.93 -6.61 17.46
CA ALA A 86 11.06 -5.74 17.17
C ALA A 86 10.81 -4.27 17.50
N ILE A 87 9.62 -3.74 17.21
CA ILE A 87 9.33 -2.30 17.32
C ILE A 87 8.18 -1.94 18.28
N GLY A 88 7.60 -2.93 18.92
CA GLY A 88 6.47 -2.77 19.82
C GLY A 88 5.10 -2.87 19.11
N PRO A 89 4.02 -2.67 19.85
CA PRO A 89 2.67 -2.89 19.34
C PRO A 89 2.37 -2.09 18.07
N LEU A 90 1.86 -2.77 17.06
CA LEU A 90 1.48 -2.16 15.80
C LEU A 90 0.15 -1.41 15.93
N THR A 91 0.08 -0.22 15.37
CA THR A 91 -1.13 0.60 15.24
C THR A 91 -1.37 1.09 13.81
N LEU A 92 -0.44 0.79 12.89
CA LEU A 92 -0.58 1.03 11.46
C LEU A 92 -0.15 -0.21 10.68
N LEU A 93 -0.97 -0.64 9.74
CA LEU A 93 -0.64 -1.65 8.72
C LEU A 93 -0.82 -1.03 7.34
N VAL A 94 0.22 -1.09 6.51
CA VAL A 94 0.17 -0.63 5.11
C VAL A 94 0.44 -1.81 4.18
N ASN A 95 -0.58 -2.26 3.48
CA ASN A 95 -0.50 -3.32 2.49
C ASN A 95 -0.11 -2.72 1.13
N SER A 96 1.20 -2.55 0.89
CA SER A 96 1.76 -1.94 -0.33
C SER A 96 2.43 -2.94 -1.27
N ALA A 97 2.82 -4.12 -0.79
CA ALA A 97 3.37 -5.15 -1.66
C ALA A 97 2.37 -5.59 -2.72
N SER A 98 2.85 -5.85 -3.94
CA SER A 98 2.00 -6.28 -5.04
C SER A 98 2.81 -7.08 -6.06
N THR A 99 2.20 -8.14 -6.58
CA THR A 99 2.59 -8.78 -7.85
C THR A 99 1.83 -8.10 -8.96
N PHE A 100 2.52 -7.75 -10.06
CA PHE A 100 1.96 -7.06 -11.21
C PHE A 100 2.53 -7.68 -12.49
N GLU A 101 1.81 -8.61 -13.06
CA GLU A 101 2.18 -9.33 -14.28
C GLU A 101 1.05 -9.21 -15.30
N ASP A 102 1.39 -9.05 -16.58
CA ASP A 102 0.36 -8.93 -17.63
C ASP A 102 -0.25 -10.29 -17.96
N ASP A 103 -1.56 -10.33 -17.99
CA ASP A 103 -2.34 -11.43 -18.51
C ASP A 103 -3.67 -10.93 -19.10
N ARG A 104 -4.29 -11.77 -19.93
CA ARG A 104 -5.62 -11.56 -20.51
C ARG A 104 -6.41 -12.84 -20.42
N ILE A 105 -7.75 -12.76 -20.50
CA ILE A 105 -8.63 -13.91 -20.31
C ILE A 105 -8.25 -15.16 -21.14
N GLY A 106 -7.66 -14.98 -22.32
CA GLY A 106 -7.17 -16.10 -23.15
C GLY A 106 -5.83 -16.68 -22.73
N GLY A 107 -5.11 -16.05 -21.78
CA GLY A 107 -3.77 -16.48 -21.32
C GLY A 107 -3.64 -16.64 -19.81
N VAL A 108 -4.72 -16.56 -19.05
CA VAL A 108 -4.70 -16.76 -17.59
C VAL A 108 -4.33 -18.20 -17.27
N THR A 109 -3.27 -18.37 -16.47
CA THR A 109 -2.86 -19.67 -15.93
C THR A 109 -3.24 -19.74 -14.44
N ALA A 110 -3.46 -20.96 -13.93
CA ALA A 110 -3.73 -21.16 -12.50
C ALA A 110 -2.58 -20.62 -11.63
N GLU A 111 -1.35 -20.77 -12.07
CA GLU A 111 -0.17 -20.29 -11.36
C GLU A 111 -0.11 -18.76 -11.32
N GLY A 112 -0.27 -18.07 -12.46
CA GLY A 112 -0.31 -16.59 -12.53
C GLY A 112 -1.47 -16.02 -11.72
N TRP A 113 -2.65 -16.63 -11.82
CA TRP A 113 -3.81 -16.30 -11.01
C TRP A 113 -3.51 -16.39 -9.51
N ASN A 114 -2.95 -17.53 -9.05
CA ASN A 114 -2.63 -17.72 -7.64
C ASN A 114 -1.59 -16.70 -7.15
N ARG A 115 -0.54 -16.42 -7.93
CA ARG A 115 0.45 -15.39 -7.54
C ARG A 115 -0.20 -14.03 -7.26
N HIS A 116 -1.15 -13.59 -8.08
CA HIS A 116 -1.87 -12.34 -7.85
C HIS A 116 -2.83 -12.44 -6.65
N MET A 117 -3.61 -13.50 -6.56
CA MET A 117 -4.56 -13.67 -5.45
C MET A 117 -3.86 -13.79 -4.10
N ASP A 118 -2.78 -14.55 -4.04
CA ASP A 118 -2.04 -14.79 -2.81
C ASP A 118 -1.38 -13.49 -2.30
N ALA A 119 -0.62 -12.81 -3.15
CA ALA A 119 0.13 -11.63 -2.73
C ALA A 119 -0.75 -10.37 -2.57
N ASN A 120 -1.71 -10.15 -3.49
CA ASN A 120 -2.44 -8.90 -3.56
C ASN A 120 -3.77 -8.91 -2.78
N LEU A 121 -4.32 -10.08 -2.46
CA LEU A 121 -5.62 -10.20 -1.81
C LEU A 121 -5.55 -11.03 -0.52
N ARG A 122 -5.10 -12.31 -0.59
CA ARG A 122 -5.09 -13.19 0.59
C ARG A 122 -4.16 -12.66 1.67
N ALA A 123 -2.92 -12.30 1.34
CA ALA A 123 -1.96 -11.80 2.32
C ALA A 123 -2.46 -10.52 3.05
N PRO A 124 -2.97 -9.47 2.38
CA PRO A 124 -3.60 -8.34 3.05
C PRO A 124 -4.71 -8.71 4.04
N VAL A 125 -5.53 -9.71 3.73
CA VAL A 125 -6.58 -10.22 4.66
C VAL A 125 -5.96 -10.87 5.88
N LEU A 126 -5.00 -11.79 5.69
CA LEU A 126 -4.33 -12.48 6.78
C LEU A 126 -3.54 -11.52 7.68
N LEU A 127 -2.88 -10.53 7.08
CA LEU A 127 -2.18 -9.47 7.81
C LEU A 127 -3.16 -8.60 8.61
N ALA A 128 -4.30 -8.21 8.03
CA ALA A 128 -5.32 -7.43 8.74
C ALA A 128 -5.93 -8.23 9.90
N GLN A 129 -6.18 -9.53 9.72
CA GLN A 129 -6.66 -10.43 10.77
C GLN A 129 -5.65 -10.52 11.93
N ALA A 130 -4.37 -10.77 11.64
CA ALA A 130 -3.32 -10.85 12.65
C ALA A 130 -3.09 -9.50 13.35
N PHE A 131 -3.11 -8.39 12.58
CA PHE A 131 -3.02 -7.04 13.11
C PHE A 131 -4.17 -6.72 14.08
N ALA A 132 -5.40 -7.09 13.73
CA ALA A 132 -6.55 -6.88 14.59
C ALA A 132 -6.46 -7.69 15.90
N ALA A 133 -6.01 -8.95 15.81
CA ALA A 133 -5.82 -9.82 16.98
C ALA A 133 -4.69 -9.32 17.90
N ALA A 134 -3.64 -8.68 17.34
CA ALA A 134 -2.49 -8.19 18.10
C ALA A 134 -2.67 -6.74 18.61
N LEU A 135 -3.73 -6.03 18.23
CA LEU A 135 -3.95 -4.64 18.66
C LEU A 135 -4.26 -4.59 20.15
N PRO A 136 -3.44 -3.88 20.97
CA PRO A 136 -3.70 -3.81 22.41
C PRO A 136 -5.05 -3.15 22.73
N GLY A 137 -5.73 -3.65 23.76
CA GLY A 137 -6.99 -3.11 24.23
C GLY A 137 -6.91 -1.59 24.48
N GLY A 138 -7.94 -0.86 24.04
CA GLY A 138 -8.01 0.60 24.16
C GLY A 138 -7.19 1.38 23.13
N ARG A 139 -6.32 0.74 22.33
CA ARG A 139 -5.62 1.39 21.22
C ARG A 139 -6.50 1.44 19.97
N LYS A 140 -6.23 2.42 19.12
CA LYS A 140 -6.85 2.54 17.79
C LYS A 140 -5.87 2.16 16.72
N GLY A 141 -6.32 1.42 15.71
CA GLY A 141 -5.54 0.98 14.57
C GLY A 141 -6.00 1.59 13.25
N LEU A 142 -5.10 1.56 12.27
CA LEU A 142 -5.39 1.92 10.88
C LEU A 142 -4.77 0.88 9.95
N VAL A 143 -5.56 0.40 8.99
CA VAL A 143 -5.09 -0.36 7.83
C VAL A 143 -5.24 0.51 6.59
N VAL A 144 -4.18 0.59 5.78
CA VAL A 144 -4.18 1.26 4.47
C VAL A 144 -3.82 0.24 3.39
N ASN A 145 -4.73 -0.02 2.48
CA ASN A 145 -4.54 -0.94 1.36
C ASN A 145 -4.17 -0.17 0.08
N LEU A 146 -3.05 -0.52 -0.55
CA LEU A 146 -2.73 -0.01 -1.88
C LEU A 146 -3.49 -0.86 -2.92
N VAL A 147 -4.55 -0.27 -3.45
CA VAL A 147 -5.34 -0.83 -4.55
C VAL A 147 -4.80 -0.32 -5.89
N ASP A 148 -5.63 -0.03 -6.84
CA ASP A 148 -5.30 0.56 -8.14
C ASP A 148 -6.52 1.36 -8.62
N GLN A 149 -6.32 2.43 -9.39
CA GLN A 149 -7.43 3.19 -9.98
C GLN A 149 -8.33 2.30 -10.90
N ARG A 150 -7.78 1.19 -11.42
CA ARG A 150 -8.53 0.22 -12.24
C ARG A 150 -9.74 -0.39 -11.55
N VAL A 151 -9.81 -0.34 -10.22
CA VAL A 151 -11.01 -0.79 -9.49
C VAL A 151 -12.23 0.12 -9.75
N LEU A 152 -12.00 1.36 -10.22
CA LEU A 152 -13.03 2.30 -10.66
C LEU A 152 -13.23 2.29 -12.18
N LYS A 153 -12.18 1.97 -12.94
CA LYS A 153 -12.22 1.94 -14.40
C LYS A 153 -11.56 0.65 -14.92
N PRO A 154 -12.29 -0.47 -14.95
CA PRO A 154 -11.74 -1.73 -15.40
C PRO A 154 -11.35 -1.67 -16.88
N ASN A 155 -10.31 -2.42 -17.24
CA ASN A 155 -9.89 -2.67 -18.61
C ASN A 155 -9.47 -4.14 -18.77
N PRO A 156 -9.31 -4.68 -20.00
CA PRO A 156 -9.06 -6.11 -20.22
C PRO A 156 -7.59 -6.53 -20.02
N GLN A 157 -6.69 -5.60 -19.73
CA GLN A 157 -5.26 -5.88 -19.48
C GLN A 157 -5.04 -6.18 -18.00
N PHE A 158 -3.98 -6.95 -17.69
CA PHE A 158 -3.64 -7.32 -16.32
C PHE A 158 -4.85 -7.91 -15.59
N PHE A 159 -5.47 -8.90 -16.21
CA PHE A 159 -6.80 -9.38 -15.80
C PHE A 159 -6.81 -9.91 -14.37
N SER A 160 -5.96 -10.90 -14.04
CA SER A 160 -5.96 -11.49 -12.70
C SER A 160 -5.44 -10.49 -11.63
N TYR A 161 -4.49 -9.62 -11.99
CA TYR A 161 -4.10 -8.50 -11.14
C TYR A 161 -5.30 -7.59 -10.81
N SER A 162 -6.02 -7.14 -11.83
CA SER A 162 -7.17 -6.23 -11.68
C SER A 162 -8.26 -6.85 -10.81
N VAL A 163 -8.54 -8.16 -10.98
CA VAL A 163 -9.48 -8.90 -10.13
C VAL A 163 -8.99 -8.93 -8.68
N SER A 164 -7.69 -9.18 -8.45
CA SER A 164 -7.14 -9.18 -7.09
C SER A 164 -7.28 -7.82 -6.40
N LYS A 165 -7.05 -6.72 -7.13
CA LYS A 165 -7.21 -5.35 -6.61
C LYS A 165 -8.68 -4.97 -6.40
N ALA A 166 -9.58 -5.40 -7.27
CA ALA A 166 -11.03 -5.24 -7.07
C ALA A 166 -11.50 -5.99 -5.81
N GLY A 167 -11.01 -7.22 -5.60
CA GLY A 167 -11.23 -7.98 -4.37
C GLY A 167 -10.71 -7.24 -3.14
N LEU A 168 -9.50 -6.68 -3.19
CA LEU A 168 -8.92 -5.92 -2.09
C LEU A 168 -9.72 -4.63 -1.78
N TRP A 169 -10.26 -3.98 -2.82
CA TRP A 169 -11.17 -2.84 -2.62
C TRP A 169 -12.48 -3.28 -1.93
N TRP A 170 -13.05 -4.40 -2.32
CA TRP A 170 -14.22 -4.96 -1.61
C TRP A 170 -13.89 -5.27 -0.15
N VAL A 171 -12.79 -5.97 0.10
CA VAL A 171 -12.30 -6.34 1.43
C VAL A 171 -12.03 -5.09 2.29
N THR A 172 -11.52 -4.01 1.74
CA THR A 172 -11.32 -2.74 2.47
C THR A 172 -12.61 -2.27 3.14
N ARG A 173 -13.73 -2.34 2.45
CA ARG A 173 -15.05 -1.89 2.96
C ARG A 173 -15.61 -2.85 4.01
N THR A 174 -15.51 -4.16 3.76
CA THR A 174 -16.03 -5.16 4.71
C THR A 174 -15.20 -5.21 5.99
N LEU A 175 -13.86 -5.11 5.90
CA LEU A 175 -13.02 -4.99 7.09
C LEU A 175 -13.28 -3.68 7.86
N ALA A 176 -13.57 -2.58 7.16
CA ALA A 176 -13.94 -1.33 7.83
C ALA A 176 -15.22 -1.45 8.65
N GLN A 177 -16.17 -2.27 8.21
CA GLN A 177 -17.42 -2.56 8.94
C GLN A 177 -17.17 -3.46 10.14
N ASP A 178 -16.41 -4.54 9.95
CA ASP A 178 -16.21 -5.59 10.95
C ASP A 178 -15.26 -5.15 12.09
N LEU A 179 -14.20 -4.39 11.75
CA LEU A 179 -13.17 -3.99 12.72
C LEU A 179 -13.45 -2.67 13.44
N ALA A 180 -14.53 -1.96 13.06
CA ALA A 180 -14.97 -0.76 13.77
C ALA A 180 -15.50 -1.13 15.19
N PRO A 181 -15.34 -0.24 16.18
CA PRO A 181 -14.70 1.07 16.14
C PRO A 181 -13.19 1.05 16.47
N ALA A 182 -12.58 -0.14 16.60
CA ALA A 182 -11.19 -0.27 17.03
C ALA A 182 -10.20 0.06 15.92
N ILE A 183 -10.49 -0.37 14.69
CA ILE A 183 -9.59 -0.22 13.53
C ILE A 183 -10.35 0.41 12.37
N ARG A 184 -9.75 1.45 11.78
CA ARG A 184 -10.19 2.01 10.50
C ARG A 184 -9.47 1.30 9.36
N VAL A 185 -10.16 1.07 8.26
CA VAL A 185 -9.58 0.44 7.07
C VAL A 185 -9.92 1.30 5.86
N ASN A 186 -8.89 1.78 5.16
CA ASN A 186 -9.03 2.61 3.98
C ASN A 186 -8.08 2.15 2.87
N ALA A 187 -8.22 2.72 1.69
CA ALA A 187 -7.38 2.42 0.54
C ALA A 187 -6.85 3.69 -0.13
N ILE A 188 -5.73 3.53 -0.85
CA ILE A 188 -5.21 4.48 -1.82
C ILE A 188 -5.19 3.77 -3.16
N GLY A 189 -5.72 4.42 -4.20
CA GLY A 189 -5.75 3.92 -5.58
C GLY A 189 -4.82 4.75 -6.46
N PRO A 190 -3.54 4.33 -6.65
CA PRO A 190 -2.61 5.04 -7.51
C PRO A 190 -2.98 4.94 -8.99
N GLY A 191 -2.63 5.97 -9.76
CA GLY A 191 -2.51 5.96 -11.21
C GLY A 191 -1.05 5.74 -11.66
N PRO A 192 -0.61 6.39 -12.77
CA PRO A 192 0.74 6.28 -13.30
C PRO A 192 1.75 7.04 -12.40
N VAL A 193 2.38 6.33 -11.46
CA VAL A 193 3.32 6.90 -10.47
C VAL A 193 4.77 6.70 -10.91
N LEU A 194 5.14 5.48 -11.29
CA LEU A 194 6.50 5.09 -11.66
C LEU A 194 6.43 4.07 -12.79
N ALA A 195 7.27 4.21 -13.79
CA ALA A 195 7.35 3.26 -14.90
C ALA A 195 7.45 1.80 -14.39
N SER A 196 6.69 0.90 -14.98
CA SER A 196 6.78 -0.53 -14.73
C SER A 196 7.95 -1.12 -15.50
N ILE A 197 8.55 -2.20 -14.98
CA ILE A 197 9.56 -2.98 -15.71
C ILE A 197 8.99 -3.66 -16.97
N HIS A 198 7.68 -3.72 -17.09
CA HIS A 198 6.97 -4.32 -18.23
C HIS A 198 6.61 -3.30 -19.31
N GLN A 199 6.83 -2.00 -19.07
CA GLN A 199 6.53 -0.93 -20.03
C GLN A 199 7.71 -0.71 -20.99
N ALA A 200 7.42 -0.57 -22.28
CA ALA A 200 8.39 -0.13 -23.28
C ALA A 200 8.76 1.36 -23.07
N PRO A 201 9.91 1.79 -23.59
CA PRO A 201 10.30 3.20 -23.56
C PRO A 201 9.20 4.10 -24.15
N GLY A 202 8.81 5.14 -23.41
CA GLY A 202 7.77 6.11 -23.79
C GLY A 202 6.33 5.70 -23.45
N GLU A 203 6.06 4.45 -23.08
CA GLU A 203 4.70 4.02 -22.71
C GLU A 203 4.22 4.65 -21.41
N PHE A 204 5.10 4.78 -20.42
CA PHE A 204 4.76 5.43 -19.15
C PHE A 204 4.44 6.91 -19.36
N GLU A 205 5.26 7.61 -20.12
CA GLU A 205 5.06 9.03 -20.43
C GLU A 205 3.76 9.24 -21.21
N ALA A 206 3.46 8.37 -22.17
CA ALA A 206 2.19 8.41 -22.92
C ALA A 206 0.98 8.14 -22.01
N GLU A 207 1.06 7.15 -21.12
CA GLU A 207 0.02 6.86 -20.13
C GLU A 207 -0.21 8.06 -19.20
N ALA A 208 0.85 8.64 -18.66
CA ALA A 208 0.79 9.77 -17.75
C ALA A 208 0.22 11.02 -18.44
N ALA A 209 0.65 11.32 -19.68
CA ALA A 209 0.13 12.44 -20.47
C ALA A 209 -1.34 12.29 -20.85
N ALA A 210 -1.86 11.05 -20.92
CA ALA A 210 -3.27 10.77 -21.23
C ALA A 210 -4.22 10.94 -20.04
N THR A 211 -3.70 11.18 -18.83
CA THR A 211 -4.56 11.49 -17.68
C THR A 211 -5.19 12.87 -17.83
N PRO A 212 -6.36 13.14 -17.25
CA PRO A 212 -6.98 14.47 -17.28
C PRO A 212 -6.07 15.61 -16.79
N LEU A 213 -5.19 15.36 -15.81
CA LEU A 213 -4.22 16.35 -15.32
C LEU A 213 -2.93 16.42 -16.14
N GLY A 214 -2.73 15.49 -17.10
CA GLY A 214 -1.67 15.57 -18.11
C GLY A 214 -0.26 15.24 -17.63
N GLY A 215 -0.10 14.47 -16.58
CA GLY A 215 1.22 14.13 -16.05
C GLY A 215 1.23 12.92 -15.10
N PRO A 216 2.46 12.43 -14.77
CA PRO A 216 2.60 11.37 -13.79
C PRO A 216 2.23 11.86 -12.38
N VAL A 217 1.78 10.95 -11.56
CA VAL A 217 1.55 11.20 -10.13
C VAL A 217 2.88 11.18 -9.38
N ASP A 218 3.18 12.23 -8.62
CA ASP A 218 4.35 12.23 -7.73
C ASP A 218 4.14 11.23 -6.58
N PRO A 219 5.10 10.33 -6.31
CA PRO A 219 5.04 9.45 -5.14
C PRO A 219 4.77 10.19 -3.82
N ALA A 220 5.18 11.45 -3.68
CA ALA A 220 4.90 12.29 -2.52
C ALA A 220 3.39 12.55 -2.31
N GLU A 221 2.59 12.53 -3.38
CA GLU A 221 1.12 12.68 -3.26
C GLU A 221 0.47 11.45 -2.63
N LEU A 222 1.01 10.25 -2.87
CA LEU A 222 0.57 9.04 -2.18
C LEU A 222 0.91 9.11 -0.68
N ALA A 223 2.09 9.65 -0.34
CA ALA A 223 2.46 9.90 1.04
C ALA A 223 1.51 10.91 1.70
N ALA A 224 1.15 12.00 1.01
CA ALA A 224 0.19 12.98 1.50
C ALA A 224 -1.21 12.38 1.71
N ALA A 225 -1.68 11.53 0.80
CA ALA A 225 -2.95 10.81 0.96
C ALA A 225 -2.91 9.88 2.19
N MET A 226 -1.80 9.14 2.40
CA MET A 226 -1.63 8.31 3.59
C MET A 226 -1.60 9.16 4.86
N ARG A 227 -0.92 10.30 4.85
CA ARG A 227 -0.89 11.26 5.97
C ARG A 227 -2.30 11.72 6.32
N TYR A 228 -3.10 12.11 5.32
CA TYR A 228 -4.50 12.45 5.55
C TYR A 228 -5.27 11.32 6.23
N LEU A 229 -5.14 10.07 5.74
CA LEU A 229 -5.82 8.93 6.34
C LEU A 229 -5.37 8.64 7.77
N ILE A 230 -4.08 8.87 8.09
CA ILE A 230 -3.55 8.76 9.44
C ILE A 230 -4.23 9.78 10.38
N ASP A 231 -4.34 11.03 9.95
CA ASP A 231 -4.79 12.16 10.77
C ASP A 231 -6.31 12.39 10.73
N ALA A 232 -7.08 11.60 9.94
CA ALA A 232 -8.53 11.72 9.76
C ALA A 232 -9.30 10.62 10.53
N PRO A 233 -9.60 10.77 11.83
CA PRO A 233 -10.16 9.70 12.68
C PRO A 233 -11.58 9.27 12.31
N SER A 234 -12.31 10.06 11.56
CA SER A 234 -13.68 9.77 11.12
C SER A 234 -13.78 9.17 9.72
N VAL A 235 -12.63 8.86 9.08
CA VAL A 235 -12.59 8.29 7.72
C VAL A 235 -12.29 6.79 7.80
N THR A 236 -13.24 5.97 7.33
CA THR A 236 -13.08 4.51 7.20
C THR A 236 -13.88 3.99 6.01
N GLY A 237 -13.46 2.89 5.39
CA GLY A 237 -14.09 2.28 4.23
C GLY A 237 -13.95 3.09 2.95
N GLN A 238 -13.03 4.06 2.89
CA GLN A 238 -12.86 4.96 1.75
C GLN A 238 -11.63 4.62 0.93
N MET A 239 -11.66 4.98 -0.35
CA MET A 239 -10.50 4.98 -1.23
C MET A 239 -10.24 6.40 -1.72
N ILE A 240 -8.98 6.84 -1.62
CA ILE A 240 -8.50 8.06 -2.25
C ILE A 240 -7.82 7.67 -3.56
N ALA A 241 -8.40 8.03 -4.70
CA ALA A 241 -7.73 7.91 -5.99
C ALA A 241 -6.71 9.03 -6.13
N VAL A 242 -5.44 8.66 -6.34
CA VAL A 242 -4.32 9.57 -6.60
C VAL A 242 -3.76 9.19 -7.97
N ASP A 243 -4.46 9.58 -9.03
CA ASP A 243 -4.29 9.02 -10.36
C ASP A 243 -4.33 10.07 -11.50
N GLY A 244 -4.20 11.34 -11.19
CA GLY A 244 -4.31 12.41 -12.18
C GLY A 244 -5.68 12.46 -12.87
N GLY A 245 -6.70 11.83 -12.29
CA GLY A 245 -8.03 11.68 -12.89
C GLY A 245 -8.12 10.56 -13.92
N GLN A 246 -7.16 9.63 -13.97
CA GLN A 246 -7.11 8.54 -14.96
C GLN A 246 -8.43 7.73 -14.97
N HIS A 247 -9.04 7.48 -13.81
CA HIS A 247 -10.31 6.76 -13.71
C HIS A 247 -11.51 7.52 -14.29
N LEU A 248 -11.40 8.85 -14.48
CA LEU A 248 -12.44 9.72 -15.05
C LEU A 248 -12.34 9.86 -16.57
N ALA A 249 -11.33 9.25 -17.22
CA ALA A 249 -11.13 9.36 -18.66
C ALA A 249 -12.36 8.85 -19.42
N TRP A 250 -13.01 9.73 -20.16
CA TRP A 250 -14.33 9.56 -20.80
C TRP A 250 -14.31 9.73 -22.32
N ARG A 251 -13.16 10.15 -22.89
CA ARG A 251 -13.03 10.45 -24.32
C ARG A 251 -13.18 9.20 -25.15
N THR A 252 -14.28 9.11 -25.85
CA THR A 252 -14.58 8.09 -26.86
C THR A 252 -14.77 8.77 -28.22
N PRO A 253 -14.63 8.08 -29.36
CA PRO A 253 -14.71 8.69 -30.68
C PRO A 253 -15.97 9.50 -30.96
N ASP A 254 -17.08 9.17 -30.32
CA ASP A 254 -18.38 9.85 -30.45
C ASP A 254 -18.44 11.22 -29.77
N VAL A 255 -17.49 11.51 -28.84
CA VAL A 255 -17.43 12.79 -28.12
C VAL A 255 -16.25 13.67 -28.48
N LEU A 256 -15.39 13.23 -29.42
CA LEU A 256 -14.23 13.99 -29.90
C LEU A 256 -14.55 15.08 -30.94
N GLY A 257 -15.78 15.31 -31.27
CA GLY A 257 -16.22 16.24 -32.33
C GLY A 257 -16.86 17.54 -31.83
N SER A 258 -16.73 17.89 -30.57
CA SER A 258 -17.28 19.14 -30.01
C SER A 258 -16.21 20.11 -29.54
#